data_2c5b8025916937511811e71a4a8d8ad8
#
_entry.id   2c5b8025916937511811e71a4a8d8ad8
#
_cell.length_a   1.000
_cell.length_b   1.000
_cell.length_c   1.000
_cell.angle_alpha   90.00
_cell.angle_beta   90.00
_cell.angle_gamma   90.00
#
_symmetry.space_group_name_H-M   'P 1'
#
loop_
_entity.id
_entity.type
_entity.pdbx_description
1 polymer ?
#
loop_
_entity_poly.entity_id
_entity_poly.type
_entity_poly.pdbx_seq_one_letter_code
_entity_poly.pdbx_strand_id
1 'polypeptide(L)'
;MKKICLIFISFIAVVLNANGQTLDSVKVATKPLTDIQRDSLLTNIGQNVRIIADETTGLKNKVGRYKVYRTTNIYNSLKLDTASGRITALQIGINNDKSRFEYTVCNAIEDDPKWRIIGRYELYPTGNNFNFILIDTILGQAYQVQWSTKNEECGIWVIW
;
A
#
# COMPACT_ATOMS: atom_id res chain seq x y z
N MET A 1 11.39 -32.15 34.49
CA MET A 1 10.23 -32.63 33.71
C MET A 1 9.30 -31.47 33.43
N LYS A 2 9.32 -30.89 32.24
CA LYS A 2 8.46 -29.77 31.82
C LYS A 2 7.16 -30.34 31.29
N LYS A 3 6.04 -30.06 31.97
CA LYS A 3 4.70 -30.40 31.49
C LYS A 3 4.34 -29.49 30.30
N ILE A 4 4.25 -30.08 29.11
CA ILE A 4 3.75 -29.43 27.92
C ILE A 4 2.23 -29.42 28.02
N CYS A 5 1.64 -28.22 28.13
CA CYS A 5 0.21 -28.01 28.10
C CYS A 5 -0.28 -28.16 26.66
N LEU A 6 -0.99 -29.26 26.37
CA LEU A 6 -1.62 -29.49 25.08
C LEU A 6 -2.87 -28.61 24.98
N ILE A 7 -2.82 -27.60 24.13
CA ILE A 7 -4.00 -26.80 23.78
C ILE A 7 -4.76 -27.56 22.68
N PHE A 8 -5.90 -28.13 23.04
CA PHE A 8 -6.85 -28.69 22.09
C PHE A 8 -7.65 -27.55 21.45
N ILE A 9 -7.41 -27.28 20.18
CA ILE A 9 -8.27 -26.40 19.39
C ILE A 9 -9.35 -27.29 18.73
N SER A 10 -10.54 -27.29 19.31
CA SER A 10 -11.71 -27.92 18.70
C SER A 10 -12.37 -26.92 17.74
N PHE A 11 -12.31 -27.18 16.46
CA PHE A 11 -13.11 -26.46 15.46
C PHE A 11 -14.54 -27.01 15.50
N ILE A 12 -15.49 -26.21 15.95
CA ILE A 12 -16.92 -26.48 15.79
C ILE A 12 -17.35 -25.82 14.49
N ALA A 13 -17.54 -26.60 13.44
CA ALA A 13 -18.19 -26.13 12.24
C ALA A 13 -19.72 -26.25 12.42
N VAL A 14 -20.39 -25.13 12.58
CA VAL A 14 -21.87 -25.07 12.55
C VAL A 14 -22.31 -24.91 11.10
N VAL A 15 -22.84 -25.96 10.53
CA VAL A 15 -23.50 -25.91 9.22
C VAL A 15 -24.98 -25.68 9.44
N LEU A 16 -25.48 -24.49 9.11
CA LEU A 16 -26.92 -24.18 9.11
C LEU A 16 -27.55 -24.70 7.81
N ASN A 17 -28.50 -25.60 7.92
CA ASN A 17 -29.32 -26.04 6.81
C ASN A 17 -30.53 -25.11 6.68
N ALA A 18 -31.00 -24.86 5.42
CA ALA A 18 -32.05 -23.90 5.08
C ALA A 18 -33.44 -24.16 5.72
N ASN A 19 -33.62 -25.24 6.47
CA ASN A 19 -34.86 -25.64 7.13
C ASN A 19 -34.89 -25.48 8.65
N GLY A 20 -33.92 -24.80 9.25
CA GLY A 20 -33.96 -24.44 10.67
C GLY A 20 -33.85 -25.61 11.67
N GLN A 21 -33.43 -26.80 11.25
CA GLN A 21 -33.16 -27.92 12.16
C GLN A 21 -31.69 -27.92 12.57
N THR A 22 -31.47 -27.89 13.87
CA THR A 22 -30.12 -28.09 14.45
C THR A 22 -29.67 -29.52 14.19
N LEU A 23 -28.67 -29.69 13.34
CA LEU A 23 -27.99 -30.97 13.19
C LEU A 23 -27.22 -31.28 14.47
N ASP A 24 -27.48 -32.45 15.05
CA ASP A 24 -26.75 -33.00 16.19
C ASP A 24 -25.22 -32.91 15.93
N SER A 25 -24.52 -32.51 16.98
CA SER A 25 -23.07 -32.34 16.96
C SER A 25 -22.38 -33.60 16.43
N VAL A 26 -21.88 -33.54 15.20
CA VAL A 26 -20.98 -34.56 14.68
C VAL A 26 -19.70 -34.53 15.53
N LYS A 27 -19.55 -35.47 16.45
CA LYS A 27 -18.28 -35.74 17.12
C LYS A 27 -17.31 -36.28 16.08
N VAL A 28 -16.56 -35.39 15.44
CA VAL A 28 -15.41 -35.80 14.65
C VAL A 28 -14.36 -36.34 15.62
N ALA A 29 -14.27 -37.68 15.69
CA ALA A 29 -13.18 -38.33 16.41
C ALA A 29 -11.87 -38.02 15.65
N THR A 30 -11.18 -36.96 16.04
CA THR A 30 -9.88 -36.60 15.49
C THR A 30 -8.82 -37.54 16.08
N LYS A 31 -8.40 -38.52 15.26
CA LYS A 31 -7.21 -39.33 15.59
C LYS A 31 -6.03 -38.35 15.72
N PRO A 32 -5.21 -38.40 16.77
CA PRO A 32 -4.08 -37.49 16.91
C PRO A 32 -3.12 -37.68 15.73
N LEU A 33 -2.72 -36.55 15.14
CA LEU A 33 -1.75 -36.51 14.04
C LEU A 33 -0.40 -37.08 14.52
N THR A 34 0.25 -37.88 13.69
CA THR A 34 1.64 -38.29 13.92
C THR A 34 2.55 -37.07 13.80
N ASP A 35 3.75 -37.14 14.38
CA ASP A 35 4.71 -36.02 14.32
C ASP A 35 5.06 -35.68 12.87
N ILE A 36 5.22 -36.66 12.00
CA ILE A 36 5.46 -36.47 10.55
C ILE A 36 4.30 -35.72 9.89
N GLN A 37 3.06 -36.05 10.24
CA GLN A 37 1.89 -35.37 9.70
C GLN A 37 1.78 -33.93 10.19
N ARG A 38 2.16 -33.66 11.44
CA ARG A 38 2.23 -32.28 12.00
C ARG A 38 3.28 -31.45 11.28
N ASP A 39 4.48 -31.98 11.11
CA ASP A 39 5.57 -31.28 10.44
C ASP A 39 5.23 -30.95 8.98
N SER A 40 4.64 -31.91 8.26
CA SER A 40 4.15 -31.69 6.91
C SER A 40 3.06 -30.60 6.87
N LEU A 41 2.11 -30.62 7.79
CA LEU A 41 1.04 -29.63 7.86
C LEU A 41 1.59 -28.24 8.19
N LEU A 42 2.51 -28.14 9.14
CA LEU A 42 3.15 -26.87 9.50
C LEU A 42 3.98 -26.31 8.32
N THR A 43 4.67 -27.15 7.61
CA THR A 43 5.41 -26.75 6.41
C THR A 43 4.47 -26.21 5.33
N ASN A 44 3.37 -26.90 5.04
CA ASN A 44 2.38 -26.48 4.07
C ASN A 44 1.69 -25.17 4.47
N ILE A 45 1.33 -25.01 5.75
CA ILE A 45 0.78 -23.75 6.29
C ILE A 45 1.79 -22.63 6.12
N GLY A 46 3.04 -22.86 6.50
CA GLY A 46 4.12 -21.86 6.34
C GLY A 46 4.32 -21.40 4.90
N GLN A 47 4.27 -22.34 3.95
CA GLN A 47 4.36 -22.03 2.51
C GLN A 47 3.15 -21.23 2.02
N ASN A 48 1.93 -21.62 2.39
CA ASN A 48 0.72 -20.91 2.01
C ASN A 48 0.68 -19.48 2.60
N VAL A 49 1.12 -19.30 3.84
CA VAL A 49 1.22 -17.97 4.47
C VAL A 49 2.22 -17.09 3.71
N ARG A 50 3.37 -17.64 3.27
CA ARG A 50 4.33 -16.89 2.45
C ARG A 50 3.74 -16.48 1.12
N ILE A 51 3.07 -17.38 0.41
CA ILE A 51 2.40 -17.08 -0.87
C ILE A 51 1.37 -15.96 -0.69
N ILE A 52 0.51 -16.05 0.34
CA ILE A 52 -0.49 -15.02 0.63
C ILE A 52 0.17 -13.68 0.98
N ALA A 53 1.27 -13.70 1.75
CA ALA A 53 2.01 -12.50 2.10
C ALA A 53 2.64 -11.85 0.86
N ASP A 54 3.24 -12.64 -0.02
CA ASP A 54 3.87 -12.16 -1.25
C ASP A 54 2.83 -11.59 -2.23
N GLU A 55 1.71 -12.27 -2.43
CA GLU A 55 0.61 -11.79 -3.27
C GLU A 55 -0.02 -10.52 -2.69
N THR A 56 -0.27 -10.48 -1.38
CA THR A 56 -0.86 -9.32 -0.71
C THR A 56 0.09 -8.12 -0.78
N THR A 57 1.39 -8.32 -0.59
CA THR A 57 2.42 -7.28 -0.71
C THR A 57 2.52 -6.79 -2.16
N GLY A 58 2.50 -7.71 -3.12
CA GLY A 58 2.52 -7.38 -4.55
C GLY A 58 1.31 -6.54 -4.98
N LEU A 59 0.12 -6.82 -4.48
CA LEU A 59 -1.10 -6.03 -4.73
C LEU A 59 -1.06 -4.68 -4.04
N LYS A 60 -0.66 -4.62 -2.76
CA LYS A 60 -0.52 -3.36 -2.00
C LYS A 60 0.46 -2.39 -2.67
N ASN A 61 1.51 -2.91 -3.32
CA ASN A 61 2.51 -2.10 -4.00
C ASN A 61 2.11 -1.67 -5.42
N LYS A 62 0.89 -1.98 -5.88
CA LYS A 62 0.43 -1.66 -7.24
C LYS A 62 -0.81 -0.76 -7.27
N VAL A 63 -1.77 -0.98 -6.37
CA VAL A 63 -3.06 -0.29 -6.37
C VAL A 63 -3.03 0.91 -5.42
N GLY A 64 -3.49 2.09 -5.91
CA GLY A 64 -3.55 3.32 -5.10
C GLY A 64 -2.20 4.01 -4.89
N ARG A 65 -1.15 3.53 -5.57
CA ARG A 65 0.20 4.11 -5.45
C ARG A 65 0.29 5.55 -5.92
N TYR A 66 -0.42 5.89 -6.98
CA TYR A 66 -0.37 7.23 -7.56
C TYR A 66 -1.62 8.03 -7.24
N LYS A 67 -1.43 9.29 -6.81
CA LYS A 67 -2.51 10.26 -6.61
C LYS A 67 -2.28 11.48 -7.50
N VAL A 68 -3.38 12.07 -7.98
CA VAL A 68 -3.33 13.28 -8.80
C VAL A 68 -3.96 14.43 -8.05
N TYR A 69 -3.26 15.55 -8.02
CA TYR A 69 -3.65 16.80 -7.35
C TYR A 69 -3.83 17.90 -8.38
N ARG A 70 -4.94 18.60 -8.29
CA ARG A 70 -5.21 19.75 -9.15
C ARG A 70 -4.31 20.91 -8.78
N THR A 71 -3.86 21.66 -9.78
CA THR A 71 -3.30 22.98 -9.60
C THR A 71 -4.35 24.04 -9.96
N THR A 72 -4.06 25.30 -9.75
CA THR A 72 -4.90 26.40 -10.25
C THR A 72 -4.84 26.59 -11.75
N ASN A 73 -3.78 26.09 -12.39
CA ASN A 73 -3.69 26.03 -13.83
C ASN A 73 -4.52 24.82 -14.33
N ILE A 74 -5.59 25.12 -15.07
CA ILE A 74 -6.52 24.10 -15.57
C ILE A 74 -5.89 23.05 -16.49
N TYR A 75 -4.74 23.35 -17.07
CA TYR A 75 -3.99 22.44 -17.95
C TYR A 75 -2.95 21.61 -17.24
N ASN A 76 -2.69 21.87 -15.96
CA ASN A 76 -1.66 21.18 -15.18
C ASN A 76 -2.21 20.51 -13.94
N SER A 77 -1.69 19.34 -13.65
CA SER A 77 -1.92 18.61 -12.40
C SER A 77 -0.61 18.01 -11.90
N LEU A 78 -0.50 17.78 -10.61
CA LEU A 78 0.65 17.09 -10.04
C LEU A 78 0.29 15.63 -9.78
N LYS A 79 1.16 14.70 -10.18
CA LYS A 79 1.05 13.27 -9.87
C LYS A 79 2.10 12.92 -8.83
N LEU A 80 1.65 12.43 -7.69
CA LEU A 80 2.47 11.94 -6.59
C LEU A 80 2.56 10.42 -6.62
N ASP A 81 3.77 9.88 -6.57
CA ASP A 81 4.02 8.52 -6.14
C ASP A 81 4.03 8.48 -4.61
N THR A 82 2.94 8.03 -4.01
CA THR A 82 2.76 8.02 -2.55
C THR A 82 3.72 7.08 -1.83
N ALA A 83 4.38 6.19 -2.54
CA ALA A 83 5.33 5.26 -1.97
C ALA A 83 6.76 5.82 -1.90
N SER A 84 7.15 6.66 -2.85
CA SER A 84 8.53 7.18 -2.94
C SER A 84 8.64 8.68 -2.73
N GLY A 85 7.53 9.42 -2.72
CA GLY A 85 7.53 10.89 -2.65
C GLY A 85 7.89 11.59 -3.97
N ARG A 86 8.09 10.83 -5.08
CA ARG A 86 8.33 11.43 -6.39
C ARG A 86 7.11 12.19 -6.88
N ILE A 87 7.34 13.41 -7.39
CA ILE A 87 6.28 14.24 -7.97
C ILE A 87 6.62 14.57 -9.42
N THR A 88 5.63 14.42 -10.29
CA THR A 88 5.69 14.84 -11.68
C THR A 88 4.53 15.78 -11.98
N ALA A 89 4.71 16.70 -12.89
CA ALA A 89 3.64 17.53 -13.42
C ALA A 89 3.10 16.92 -14.71
N LEU A 90 1.78 16.83 -14.79
CA LEU A 90 1.04 16.38 -15.96
C LEU A 90 0.50 17.60 -16.69
N GLN A 91 0.83 17.76 -17.96
CA GLN A 91 0.22 18.77 -18.79
C GLN A 91 -0.81 18.15 -19.73
N ILE A 92 -2.00 18.72 -19.73
CA ILE A 92 -3.12 18.33 -20.59
C ILE A 92 -3.17 19.28 -21.79
N GLY A 93 -3.16 18.71 -23.01
CA GLY A 93 -3.35 19.46 -24.25
C GLY A 93 -4.72 19.17 -24.85
N ILE A 94 -5.41 20.23 -25.33
CA ILE A 94 -6.75 20.09 -25.90
C ILE A 94 -6.68 19.75 -27.39
N ASN A 95 -5.81 20.42 -28.16
CA ASN A 95 -5.83 20.39 -29.63
C ASN A 95 -4.60 19.72 -30.28
N ASN A 96 -3.60 19.27 -29.48
CA ASN A 96 -2.34 18.81 -30.04
C ASN A 96 -1.68 17.76 -29.13
N ASP A 97 -1.22 16.66 -29.71
CA ASP A 97 -0.53 15.61 -28.98
C ASP A 97 0.78 16.09 -28.33
N LYS A 98 1.46 17.05 -28.96
CA LYS A 98 2.70 17.65 -28.43
C LYS A 98 2.50 18.48 -27.17
N SER A 99 1.27 18.87 -26.86
CA SER A 99 0.93 19.62 -25.64
C SER A 99 0.55 18.71 -24.46
N ARG A 100 0.58 17.38 -24.63
CA ARG A 100 0.36 16.39 -23.58
C ARG A 100 1.70 15.77 -23.20
N PHE A 101 2.20 16.09 -22.02
CA PHE A 101 3.47 15.55 -21.55
C PHE A 101 3.55 15.52 -20.01
N GLU A 102 4.51 14.79 -19.54
CA GLU A 102 4.83 14.67 -18.12
C GLU A 102 6.30 15.07 -17.91
N TYR A 103 6.55 15.85 -16.85
CA TYR A 103 7.90 16.23 -16.45
C TYR A 103 8.10 16.13 -14.93
N THR A 104 9.35 15.96 -14.52
CA THR A 104 9.68 15.77 -13.11
C THR A 104 9.71 17.11 -12.37
N VAL A 105 8.94 17.21 -11.28
CA VAL A 105 8.98 18.33 -10.32
C VAL A 105 10.01 18.04 -9.24
N CYS A 106 9.98 16.85 -8.66
CA CYS A 106 11.02 16.35 -7.78
C CYS A 106 11.23 14.84 -7.93
N ASN A 107 12.46 14.39 -7.69
CA ASN A 107 12.80 12.98 -7.66
C ASN A 107 12.22 12.29 -6.43
N ALA A 108 12.34 10.96 -6.35
CA ALA A 108 11.97 10.20 -5.17
C ALA A 108 12.76 10.70 -3.96
N ILE A 109 12.06 10.83 -2.81
CA ILE A 109 12.67 11.12 -1.52
C ILE A 109 13.20 9.81 -0.92
N GLU A 110 12.41 8.73 -1.09
CA GLU A 110 12.78 7.40 -0.63
C GLU A 110 13.27 6.56 -1.80
N ASP A 111 14.58 6.30 -1.80
CA ASP A 111 15.25 5.52 -2.85
C ASP A 111 15.30 4.02 -2.52
N ASP A 112 15.32 3.62 -1.24
CA ASP A 112 15.33 2.22 -0.85
C ASP A 112 13.94 1.58 -1.08
N PRO A 113 13.84 0.56 -1.97
CA PRO A 113 12.58 -0.13 -2.24
C PRO A 113 11.89 -0.72 -1.00
N LYS A 114 12.65 -1.07 0.05
CA LYS A 114 12.12 -1.63 1.30
C LYS A 114 11.24 -0.65 2.06
N TRP A 115 11.51 0.65 1.92
CA TRP A 115 10.81 1.72 2.62
C TRP A 115 9.76 2.40 1.76
N ARG A 116 9.56 1.94 0.53
CA ARG A 116 8.51 2.42 -0.38
C ARG A 116 7.17 1.82 -0.01
N ILE A 117 6.45 2.49 0.87
CA ILE A 117 5.13 2.09 1.37
C ILE A 117 4.07 2.99 0.75
N ILE A 118 3.07 2.40 0.07
CA ILE A 118 1.95 3.16 -0.51
C ILE A 118 1.23 3.94 0.60
N GLY A 119 0.98 5.22 0.35
CA GLY A 119 0.34 6.11 1.31
C GLY A 119 1.32 6.79 2.27
N ARG A 120 2.63 6.50 2.19
CA ARG A 120 3.65 7.15 3.03
C ARG A 120 3.72 8.65 2.80
N TYR A 121 3.61 9.08 1.56
CA TYR A 121 3.68 10.50 1.21
C TYR A 121 2.31 11.04 0.84
N GLU A 122 2.00 12.24 1.35
CA GLU A 122 0.79 12.99 1.01
C GLU A 122 1.14 14.43 0.62
N LEU A 123 0.43 14.95 -0.39
CA LEU A 123 0.64 16.29 -0.92
C LEU A 123 -0.56 17.18 -0.57
N TYR A 124 -0.29 18.33 0.01
CA TYR A 124 -1.32 19.30 0.42
C TYR A 124 -1.16 20.59 -0.39
N PRO A 125 -2.21 21.08 -1.05
CA PRO A 125 -2.19 22.38 -1.70
C PRO A 125 -2.08 23.49 -0.66
N THR A 126 -1.35 24.54 -0.99
CA THR A 126 -1.30 25.78 -0.21
C THR A 126 -2.18 26.84 -0.86
N GLY A 127 -2.32 28.01 -0.21
CA GLY A 127 -2.95 29.16 -0.86
C GLY A 127 -2.14 29.76 -2.01
N ASN A 128 -0.88 29.35 -2.19
CA ASN A 128 -0.02 29.75 -3.29
C ASN A 128 -0.18 28.77 -4.47
N ASN A 129 -0.39 29.30 -5.66
CA ASN A 129 -0.64 28.52 -6.88
C ASN A 129 0.50 27.57 -7.25
N PHE A 130 1.73 27.89 -6.88
CA PHE A 130 2.94 27.16 -7.28
C PHE A 130 3.52 26.29 -6.16
N ASN A 131 2.96 26.38 -4.94
CA ASN A 131 3.52 25.68 -3.79
C ASN A 131 2.56 24.64 -3.20
N PHE A 132 3.13 23.52 -2.82
CA PHE A 132 2.49 22.45 -2.07
C PHE A 132 3.34 22.10 -0.86
N ILE A 133 2.74 21.46 0.14
CA ILE A 133 3.44 20.82 1.25
C ILE A 133 3.35 19.32 1.04
N LEU A 134 4.49 18.65 1.01
CA LEU A 134 4.58 17.20 1.02
C LEU A 134 4.92 16.74 2.42
N ILE A 135 4.19 15.74 2.94
CA ILE A 135 4.41 15.15 4.26
C ILE A 135 4.83 13.69 4.11
N ASP A 136 5.90 13.31 4.79
CA ASP A 136 6.20 11.92 5.11
C ASP A 136 5.35 11.52 6.33
N THR A 137 4.31 10.73 6.13
CA THR A 137 3.36 10.36 7.18
C THR A 137 3.92 9.35 8.19
N ILE A 138 5.09 8.75 7.90
CA ILE A 138 5.80 7.85 8.82
C ILE A 138 6.74 8.62 9.73
N LEU A 139 7.55 9.53 9.15
CA LEU A 139 8.56 10.28 9.89
C LEU A 139 8.08 11.66 10.35
N GLY A 140 6.94 12.14 9.83
CA GLY A 140 6.43 13.47 10.13
C GLY A 140 7.21 14.60 9.46
N GLN A 141 8.17 14.28 8.58
CA GLN A 141 8.97 15.30 7.90
C GLN A 141 8.13 16.03 6.85
N ALA A 142 8.16 17.35 6.88
CA ALA A 142 7.50 18.22 5.91
C ALA A 142 8.48 18.78 4.89
N TYR A 143 8.00 18.98 3.68
CA TYR A 143 8.76 19.54 2.57
C TYR A 143 7.92 20.61 1.85
N GLN A 144 8.54 21.72 1.49
CA GLN A 144 7.99 22.65 0.52
C GLN A 144 8.27 22.09 -0.88
N VAL A 145 7.23 21.96 -1.69
CA VAL A 145 7.31 21.60 -3.10
C VAL A 145 6.91 22.81 -3.92
N GLN A 146 7.79 23.26 -4.80
CA GLN A 146 7.50 24.27 -5.80
C GLN A 146 7.42 23.64 -7.18
N TRP A 147 6.35 23.90 -7.90
CA TRP A 147 6.21 23.49 -9.28
C TRP A 147 6.09 24.71 -10.20
N SER A 148 6.53 24.58 -11.43
CA SER A 148 6.43 25.60 -12.46
C SER A 148 6.27 24.91 -13.82
N THR A 149 5.80 25.64 -14.83
CA THR A 149 5.84 25.20 -16.23
C THR A 149 7.27 25.17 -16.79
N LYS A 150 8.21 25.77 -16.08
CA LYS A 150 9.65 25.72 -16.37
C LYS A 150 10.32 24.79 -15.38
N ASN A 151 10.98 23.76 -15.90
CA ASN A 151 11.56 22.71 -15.09
C ASN A 151 12.64 23.22 -14.10
N GLU A 152 13.41 24.22 -14.50
CA GLU A 152 14.46 24.86 -13.69
C GLU A 152 13.92 25.62 -12.47
N GLU A 153 12.62 25.94 -12.45
CA GLU A 153 11.96 26.59 -11.32
C GLU A 153 11.28 25.61 -10.36
N CYS A 154 11.34 24.30 -10.69
CA CYS A 154 10.78 23.25 -9.85
C CYS A 154 11.78 22.82 -8.77
N GLY A 155 11.27 22.43 -7.59
CA GLY A 155 12.14 21.95 -6.52
C GLY A 155 11.39 21.50 -5.27
N ILE A 156 12.17 20.91 -4.36
CA ILE A 156 11.71 20.46 -3.05
C ILE A 156 12.74 20.82 -1.99
N TRP A 157 12.27 21.32 -0.85
CA TRP A 157 13.10 21.74 0.29
C TRP A 157 12.48 21.26 1.59
N VAL A 158 13.33 20.79 2.50
CA VAL A 158 12.91 20.40 3.87
C VAL A 158 12.41 21.63 4.63
N ILE A 159 11.31 21.48 5.36
CA ILE A 159 10.83 22.45 6.34
C ILE A 159 11.34 21.99 7.70
N TRP A 160 12.15 22.84 8.34
CA TRP A 160 12.75 22.59 9.66
C TRP A 160 11.87 23.08 10.80
#